data_20b38303ce46c603000c58ad3101594b
#
_entry.id   20b38303ce46c603000c58ad3101594b
#
_cell.length_a   1.000
_cell.length_b   1.000
_cell.length_c   1.000
_cell.angle_alpha   90.00
_cell.angle_beta   90.00
_cell.angle_gamma   90.00
#
_symmetry.space_group_name_H-M   'P 1'
#
loop_
_entity.id
_entity.type
_entity.pdbx_description
1 polymer ?
#
loop_
_entity_poly.entity_id
_entity_poly.type
_entity_poly.pdbx_seq_one_letter_code
_entity_poly.pdbx_strand_id
1 'polypeptide(L)'
;LQEQGYEIDLVDIRRDGTIDLEHLKELLRPDTIAVAVTLVDSELGVVQPVKEISEILQAWPNCHLHVDATQAVGKIPVSFEGVDTMSLTAHKFYGLNGIGLLLKRRRLALEPLIHGGESTTIYRSGTPTVALAASLETALNSAVNELPERSARVKEANLYLRTALSKYPKVRINSPESAIPHILNLSVENVKGTVFQRELDAEGVCVSVKSACSSDGLPSRAVFAVSRD
;
A
#
# COMPACT_ATOMS: atom_id res chain seq x y z
N LEU A 1 2.92 10.88 -16.40
CA LEU A 1 4.38 11.06 -16.46
C LEU A 1 4.93 10.68 -17.82
N GLN A 2 4.61 9.51 -18.38
CA GLN A 2 5.08 9.12 -19.74
C GLN A 2 4.67 10.13 -20.81
N GLU A 3 3.43 10.63 -20.79
CA GLU A 3 2.95 11.69 -21.68
C GLU A 3 3.71 13.02 -21.52
N GLN A 4 4.38 13.20 -20.40
CA GLN A 4 5.25 14.34 -20.09
C GLN A 4 6.73 14.10 -20.45
N GLY A 5 7.03 12.96 -21.07
CA GLY A 5 8.38 12.62 -21.52
C GLY A 5 9.26 11.90 -20.49
N TYR A 6 8.70 11.48 -19.33
CA TYR A 6 9.45 10.67 -18.39
C TYR A 6 9.45 9.20 -18.81
N GLU A 7 10.61 8.55 -18.70
CA GLU A 7 10.74 7.11 -18.81
C GLU A 7 10.32 6.45 -17.49
N ILE A 8 9.55 5.38 -17.57
CA ILE A 8 9.07 4.64 -16.40
C ILE A 8 9.45 3.17 -16.56
N ASP A 9 10.29 2.69 -15.65
CA ASP A 9 10.65 1.30 -15.52
C ASP A 9 9.87 0.65 -14.38
N LEU A 10 9.47 -0.60 -14.57
CA LEU A 10 8.79 -1.39 -13.56
C LEU A 10 9.77 -2.42 -12.99
N VAL A 11 9.95 -2.36 -11.67
CA VAL A 11 10.79 -3.35 -10.98
C VAL A 11 10.03 -4.67 -10.88
N ASP A 12 10.71 -5.76 -11.20
CA ASP A 12 10.17 -7.10 -11.03
C ASP A 12 9.91 -7.42 -9.56
N ILE A 13 9.00 -8.35 -9.34
CA ILE A 13 8.71 -8.90 -8.01
C ILE A 13 9.08 -10.38 -7.94
N ARG A 14 9.48 -10.81 -6.76
CA ARG A 14 9.79 -12.20 -6.44
C ARG A 14 8.50 -13.00 -6.23
N ARG A 15 8.61 -14.32 -6.11
CA ARG A 15 7.46 -15.21 -5.88
C ARG A 15 6.72 -14.96 -4.56
N ASP A 16 7.39 -14.38 -3.57
CA ASP A 16 6.79 -13.97 -2.29
C ASP A 16 6.09 -12.59 -2.38
N GLY A 17 6.11 -11.96 -3.55
CA GLY A 17 5.52 -10.65 -3.82
C GLY A 17 6.38 -9.47 -3.42
N THR A 18 7.60 -9.68 -2.91
CA THR A 18 8.53 -8.60 -2.62
C THR A 18 9.23 -8.10 -3.88
N ILE A 19 9.62 -6.84 -3.89
CA ILE A 19 10.42 -6.22 -4.96
C ILE A 19 11.74 -6.96 -5.08
N ASP A 20 12.17 -7.25 -6.32
CA ASP A 20 13.51 -7.75 -6.60
C ASP A 20 14.53 -6.60 -6.52
N LEU A 21 15.31 -6.61 -5.44
CA LEU A 21 16.30 -5.57 -5.17
C LEU A 21 17.48 -5.59 -6.14
N GLU A 22 17.81 -6.73 -6.72
CA GLU A 22 18.87 -6.80 -7.73
C GLU A 22 18.38 -6.16 -9.04
N HIS A 23 17.17 -6.48 -9.48
CA HIS A 23 16.59 -5.81 -10.65
C HIS A 23 16.40 -4.30 -10.42
N LEU A 24 16.05 -3.86 -9.19
CA LEU A 24 16.04 -2.43 -8.87
C LEU A 24 17.40 -1.79 -9.12
N LYS A 25 18.50 -2.42 -8.67
CA LYS A 25 19.87 -1.90 -8.89
C LYS A 25 20.25 -1.81 -10.36
N GLU A 26 19.80 -2.77 -11.18
CA GLU A 26 20.05 -2.80 -12.62
C GLU A 26 19.30 -1.67 -13.36
N LEU A 27 18.13 -1.28 -12.88
CA LEU A 27 17.32 -0.21 -13.48
C LEU A 27 17.77 1.19 -13.08
N LEU A 28 18.50 1.34 -11.97
CA LEU A 28 18.94 2.66 -11.52
C LEU A 28 19.99 3.26 -12.45
N ARG A 29 19.76 4.49 -12.88
CA ARG A 29 20.61 5.26 -13.78
C ARG A 29 20.96 6.62 -13.16
N PRO A 30 22.02 7.32 -13.64
CA PRO A 30 22.39 8.65 -13.13
C PRO A 30 21.29 9.70 -13.28
N ASP A 31 20.37 9.52 -14.22
CA ASP A 31 19.21 10.38 -14.48
C ASP A 31 17.91 9.85 -13.85
N THR A 32 17.94 8.77 -13.06
CA THR A 32 16.79 8.33 -12.30
C THR A 32 16.47 9.35 -11.21
N ILE A 33 15.29 9.96 -11.29
CA ILE A 33 14.87 11.04 -10.38
C ILE A 33 14.03 10.54 -9.19
N ALA A 34 13.35 9.41 -9.33
CA ALA A 34 12.49 8.89 -8.27
C ALA A 34 12.32 7.38 -8.34
N VAL A 35 12.22 6.78 -7.16
CA VAL A 35 11.69 5.43 -6.94
C VAL A 35 10.42 5.57 -6.13
N ALA A 36 9.33 4.99 -6.62
CA ALA A 36 8.04 4.99 -5.92
C ALA A 36 7.65 3.54 -5.58
N VAL A 37 7.30 3.31 -4.32
CA VAL A 37 6.93 1.97 -3.83
C VAL A 37 5.76 2.05 -2.85
N THR A 38 4.86 1.07 -2.92
CA THR A 38 3.83 0.86 -1.91
C THR A 38 4.43 0.06 -0.75
N LEU A 39 4.34 0.53 0.49
CA LEU A 39 4.90 -0.19 1.65
C LEU A 39 4.19 -1.52 1.89
N VAL A 40 2.87 -1.56 1.72
CA VAL A 40 2.05 -2.78 1.86
C VAL A 40 1.16 -2.92 0.64
N ASP A 41 1.29 -4.03 -0.06
CA ASP A 41 0.41 -4.36 -1.19
C ASP A 41 -1.05 -4.51 -0.74
N SER A 42 -1.97 -3.92 -1.48
CA SER A 42 -3.39 -3.85 -1.11
C SER A 42 -4.18 -5.13 -1.38
N GLU A 43 -3.65 -6.06 -2.16
CA GLU A 43 -4.33 -7.31 -2.54
C GLU A 43 -3.75 -8.53 -1.81
N LEU A 44 -2.44 -8.63 -1.70
CA LEU A 44 -1.75 -9.76 -1.07
C LEU A 44 -1.30 -9.48 0.37
N GLY A 45 -1.19 -8.21 0.76
CA GLY A 45 -0.70 -7.81 2.07
C GLY A 45 0.82 -7.92 2.24
N VAL A 46 1.57 -8.05 1.14
CA VAL A 46 3.03 -8.16 1.17
C VAL A 46 3.64 -6.84 1.62
N VAL A 47 4.59 -6.92 2.55
CA VAL A 47 5.36 -5.76 3.02
C VAL A 47 6.62 -5.62 2.16
N GLN A 48 6.82 -4.45 1.58
CA GLN A 48 7.99 -4.18 0.74
C GLN A 48 9.21 -3.77 1.57
N PRO A 49 10.43 -4.12 1.15
CA PRO A 49 11.67 -3.88 1.86
C PRO A 49 12.15 -2.43 1.71
N VAL A 50 11.37 -1.47 2.23
CA VAL A 50 11.61 -0.02 2.08
C VAL A 50 12.94 0.40 2.67
N LYS A 51 13.39 -0.24 3.75
CA LYS A 51 14.67 0.06 4.39
C LYS A 51 15.82 -0.28 3.44
N GLU A 52 15.82 -1.48 2.88
CA GLU A 52 16.84 -1.94 1.94
C GLU A 52 16.84 -1.11 0.66
N ILE A 53 15.65 -0.72 0.16
CA ILE A 53 15.53 0.21 -0.98
C ILE A 53 16.19 1.54 -0.62
N SER A 54 15.93 2.10 0.56
CA SER A 54 16.52 3.36 0.99
C SER A 54 18.05 3.28 1.13
N GLU A 55 18.57 2.14 1.58
CA GLU A 55 20.02 1.89 1.67
C GLU A 55 20.66 1.84 0.27
N ILE A 56 20.03 1.19 -0.70
CA ILE A 56 20.50 1.19 -2.10
C ILE A 56 20.53 2.63 -2.65
N LEU A 57 19.50 3.42 -2.39
CA LEU A 57 19.39 4.78 -2.90
C LEU A 57 20.37 5.77 -2.27
N GLN A 58 21.09 5.43 -1.19
CA GLN A 58 22.15 6.27 -0.64
C GLN A 58 23.27 6.57 -1.66
N ALA A 59 23.50 5.65 -2.60
CA ALA A 59 24.46 5.84 -3.69
C ALA A 59 23.91 6.74 -4.82
N TRP A 60 22.63 7.12 -4.77
CA TRP A 60 21.91 7.88 -5.80
C TRP A 60 21.30 9.16 -5.22
N PRO A 61 22.09 10.18 -4.86
CA PRO A 61 21.65 11.32 -4.06
C PRO A 61 20.59 12.21 -4.75
N ASN A 62 20.45 12.11 -6.07
CA ASN A 62 19.46 12.83 -6.85
C ASN A 62 18.15 12.02 -7.04
N CYS A 63 18.10 10.77 -6.64
CA CYS A 63 16.93 9.92 -6.72
C CYS A 63 16.13 10.02 -5.43
N HIS A 64 14.86 10.37 -5.52
CA HIS A 64 13.95 10.51 -4.39
C HIS A 64 13.15 9.24 -4.15
N LEU A 65 13.06 8.81 -2.89
CA LEU A 65 12.21 7.69 -2.49
C LEU A 65 10.83 8.19 -2.05
N HIS A 66 9.81 7.83 -2.82
CA HIS A 66 8.41 7.99 -2.43
C HIS A 66 7.82 6.66 -1.94
N VAL A 67 7.14 6.69 -0.79
CA VAL A 67 6.49 5.52 -0.20
C VAL A 67 5.00 5.78 -0.02
N ASP A 68 4.16 4.94 -0.61
CA ASP A 68 2.74 4.89 -0.28
C ASP A 68 2.53 3.96 0.93
N ALA A 69 2.23 4.55 2.08
CA ALA A 69 1.97 3.84 3.33
C ALA A 69 0.47 3.66 3.63
N THR A 70 -0.39 3.89 2.64
CA THR A 70 -1.85 3.85 2.78
C THR A 70 -2.36 2.55 3.40
N GLN A 71 -1.80 1.42 3.05
CA GLN A 71 -2.21 0.13 3.61
C GLN A 71 -1.37 -0.32 4.82
N ALA A 72 -0.36 0.45 5.21
CA ALA A 72 0.54 0.14 6.32
C ALA A 72 0.12 0.79 7.65
N VAL A 73 -0.25 2.08 7.59
CA VAL A 73 -0.59 2.88 8.78
C VAL A 73 -1.75 2.26 9.54
N GLY A 74 -1.58 2.11 10.86
CA GLY A 74 -2.55 1.47 11.75
C GLY A 74 -2.64 -0.06 11.67
N LYS A 75 -1.77 -0.70 10.87
CA LYS A 75 -1.71 -2.17 10.71
C LYS A 75 -0.34 -2.73 11.07
N ILE A 76 0.73 -2.01 10.73
CA ILE A 76 2.12 -2.32 11.10
C ILE A 76 2.83 -1.04 11.56
N PRO A 77 3.95 -1.13 12.30
CA PRO A 77 4.82 0.02 12.55
C PRO A 77 5.32 0.62 11.22
N VAL A 78 5.26 1.94 11.11
CA VAL A 78 5.72 2.68 9.92
C VAL A 78 6.82 3.64 10.33
N SER A 79 7.94 3.66 9.58
CA SER A 79 9.04 4.60 9.75
C SER A 79 9.16 5.50 8.53
N PHE A 80 9.51 6.76 8.76
CA PHE A 80 9.86 7.73 7.70
C PHE A 80 11.38 7.86 7.52
N GLU A 81 12.16 7.01 8.20
CA GLU A 81 13.62 6.99 8.08
C GLU A 81 14.02 6.53 6.67
N GLY A 82 14.97 7.25 6.04
CA GLY A 82 15.45 6.95 4.70
C GLY A 82 14.46 7.29 3.56
N VAL A 83 13.25 7.75 3.86
CA VAL A 83 12.21 8.11 2.89
C VAL A 83 12.18 9.61 2.65
N ASP A 84 12.00 10.06 1.42
CA ASP A 84 11.91 11.49 1.07
C ASP A 84 10.48 12.01 1.13
N THR A 85 9.52 11.23 0.62
CA THR A 85 8.09 11.53 0.72
C THR A 85 7.29 10.27 1.05
N MET A 86 6.22 10.44 1.84
CA MET A 86 5.31 9.36 2.18
C MET A 86 3.86 9.84 2.13
N SER A 87 3.01 9.08 1.45
CA SER A 87 1.57 9.34 1.38
C SER A 87 0.78 8.34 2.21
N LEU A 88 -0.34 8.82 2.77
CA LEU A 88 -1.33 8.01 3.47
C LEU A 88 -2.72 8.66 3.43
N THR A 89 -3.76 7.90 3.71
CA THR A 89 -5.14 8.40 3.72
C THR A 89 -5.94 7.88 4.91
N ALA A 90 -6.70 8.79 5.54
CA ALA A 90 -7.38 8.55 6.81
C ALA A 90 -8.38 7.38 6.78
N HIS A 91 -9.13 7.21 5.69
CA HIS A 91 -10.16 6.19 5.59
C HIS A 91 -9.64 4.74 5.59
N LYS A 92 -8.32 4.54 5.50
CA LYS A 92 -7.69 3.21 5.60
C LYS A 92 -7.30 2.82 7.03
N PHE A 93 -7.42 3.76 7.97
CA PHE A 93 -7.23 3.53 9.41
C PHE A 93 -8.33 4.22 10.25
N TYR A 94 -9.60 4.03 9.80
CA TYR A 94 -10.85 4.43 10.47
C TYR A 94 -11.10 5.94 10.59
N GLY A 95 -10.36 6.77 9.83
CA GLY A 95 -10.64 8.20 9.69
C GLY A 95 -11.69 8.51 8.63
N LEU A 96 -12.06 9.77 8.51
CA LEU A 96 -13.03 10.23 7.52
C LEU A 96 -12.45 10.20 6.10
N ASN A 97 -13.33 10.02 5.11
CA ASN A 97 -13.00 10.21 3.70
C ASN A 97 -12.75 11.69 3.38
N GLY A 98 -12.01 11.93 2.29
CA GLY A 98 -11.78 13.28 1.76
C GLY A 98 -10.51 13.97 2.26
N ILE A 99 -9.70 13.29 3.07
CA ILE A 99 -8.40 13.81 3.51
C ILE A 99 -7.30 12.75 3.38
N GLY A 100 -6.15 13.18 2.92
CA GLY A 100 -4.90 12.45 2.93
C GLY A 100 -3.77 13.28 3.51
N LEU A 101 -2.65 12.68 3.76
CA LEU A 101 -1.43 13.30 4.28
C LEU A 101 -0.27 12.97 3.36
N LEU A 102 0.52 13.98 3.01
CA LEU A 102 1.83 13.84 2.39
C LEU A 102 2.89 14.32 3.38
N LEU A 103 3.70 13.41 3.86
CA LEU A 103 4.94 13.71 4.58
C LEU A 103 6.04 13.97 3.56
N LYS A 104 6.89 14.98 3.79
CA LYS A 104 8.07 15.26 2.97
C LYS A 104 9.25 15.71 3.82
N ARG A 105 10.45 15.39 3.37
CA ARG A 105 11.65 15.98 3.94
C ARG A 105 11.66 17.48 3.72
N ARG A 106 12.05 18.26 4.74
CA ARG A 106 12.04 19.73 4.67
C ARG A 106 12.90 20.25 3.51
N ARG A 107 14.03 19.57 3.22
CA ARG A 107 14.96 19.92 2.13
C ARG A 107 14.38 19.73 0.72
N LEU A 108 13.35 18.87 0.57
CA LEU A 108 12.78 18.57 -0.74
C LEU A 108 11.89 19.72 -1.20
N ALA A 109 12.21 20.31 -2.35
CA ALA A 109 11.32 21.27 -3.00
C ALA A 109 10.18 20.54 -3.70
N LEU A 110 8.96 21.02 -3.53
CA LEU A 110 7.79 20.55 -4.28
C LEU A 110 7.11 21.76 -4.88
N GLU A 111 6.79 21.68 -6.16
CA GLU A 111 5.92 22.64 -6.81
C GLU A 111 4.45 22.31 -6.53
N PRO A 112 3.63 23.32 -6.22
CA PRO A 112 2.22 23.12 -5.98
C PRO A 112 1.50 22.72 -7.27
N LEU A 113 0.59 21.74 -7.18
CA LEU A 113 -0.31 21.40 -8.30
C LEU A 113 -1.50 22.36 -8.37
N ILE A 114 -1.86 23.01 -7.27
CA ILE A 114 -2.98 23.95 -7.15
C ILE A 114 -2.42 25.29 -6.72
N HIS A 115 -2.37 26.25 -7.65
CA HIS A 115 -1.87 27.60 -7.44
C HIS A 115 -2.97 28.53 -6.94
N GLY A 116 -2.58 29.62 -6.26
CA GLY A 116 -3.48 30.66 -5.73
C GLY A 116 -2.91 31.37 -4.52
N GLY A 117 -3.76 31.83 -3.58
CA GLY A 117 -3.32 32.52 -2.39
C GLY A 117 -2.44 31.67 -1.46
N GLU A 118 -1.40 32.27 -0.90
CA GLU A 118 -0.39 31.62 -0.05
C GLU A 118 -0.68 31.78 1.45
N SER A 119 -1.95 31.99 1.85
CA SER A 119 -2.31 32.34 3.20
C SER A 119 -2.03 31.28 4.26
N THR A 120 -1.91 30.01 3.88
CA THR A 120 -1.73 28.89 4.82
C THR A 120 -0.56 27.99 4.47
N THR A 121 -0.32 27.71 3.20
CA THR A 121 0.80 26.90 2.72
C THR A 121 1.14 27.25 1.28
N ILE A 122 2.43 27.16 0.95
CA ILE A 122 2.93 27.32 -0.42
C ILE A 122 2.65 26.09 -1.31
N TYR A 123 2.24 24.95 -0.74
CA TYR A 123 2.07 23.70 -1.47
C TYR A 123 0.68 23.48 -2.03
N ARG A 124 -0.32 24.19 -1.51
CA ARG A 124 -1.72 24.03 -1.92
C ARG A 124 -2.52 25.26 -1.50
N SER A 125 -3.07 25.97 -2.46
CA SER A 125 -3.94 27.13 -2.20
C SER A 125 -5.34 26.70 -1.73
N GLY A 126 -6.08 27.65 -1.16
CA GLY A 126 -7.44 27.48 -0.64
C GLY A 126 -7.51 27.24 0.87
N THR A 127 -8.68 27.46 1.43
CA THR A 127 -8.92 27.30 2.87
C THR A 127 -8.80 25.85 3.30
N PRO A 128 -7.98 25.53 4.33
CA PRO A 128 -7.87 24.15 4.83
C PRO A 128 -9.17 23.68 5.47
N THR A 129 -9.48 22.39 5.30
CA THR A 129 -10.61 21.74 5.96
C THR A 129 -10.20 21.31 7.37
N VAL A 130 -10.22 22.22 8.33
CA VAL A 130 -9.73 22.02 9.71
C VAL A 130 -10.41 20.82 10.38
N ALA A 131 -11.72 20.66 10.18
CA ALA A 131 -12.47 19.52 10.75
C ALA A 131 -11.95 18.17 10.26
N LEU A 132 -11.63 18.03 8.96
CA LEU A 132 -11.04 16.81 8.42
C LEU A 132 -9.62 16.60 8.94
N ALA A 133 -8.82 17.68 9.09
CA ALA A 133 -7.48 17.58 9.65
C ALA A 133 -7.50 17.09 11.11
N ALA A 134 -8.39 17.61 11.94
CA ALA A 134 -8.58 17.16 13.32
C ALA A 134 -9.07 15.71 13.39
N SER A 135 -9.96 15.31 12.47
CA SER A 135 -10.39 13.91 12.35
C SER A 135 -9.23 12.96 11.98
N LEU A 136 -8.37 13.38 11.04
CA LEU A 136 -7.19 12.62 10.66
C LEU A 136 -6.22 12.46 11.83
N GLU A 137 -5.95 13.53 12.58
CA GLU A 137 -5.10 13.49 13.77
C GLU A 137 -5.65 12.50 14.81
N THR A 138 -6.94 12.59 15.12
CA THR A 138 -7.60 11.68 16.07
C THR A 138 -7.50 10.23 15.62
N ALA A 139 -7.78 9.94 14.34
CA ALA A 139 -7.71 8.59 13.78
C ALA A 139 -6.26 8.06 13.79
N LEU A 140 -5.28 8.91 13.46
CA LEU A 140 -3.87 8.52 13.45
C LEU A 140 -3.36 8.20 14.86
N ASN A 141 -3.70 9.02 15.85
CA ASN A 141 -3.35 8.78 17.25
C ASN A 141 -3.94 7.46 17.77
N SER A 142 -5.21 7.21 17.52
CA SER A 142 -5.85 5.92 17.85
C SER A 142 -5.16 4.75 17.12
N ALA A 143 -4.91 4.89 15.82
CA ALA A 143 -4.30 3.86 15.00
C ALA A 143 -2.89 3.46 15.50
N VAL A 144 -2.11 4.43 15.96
CA VAL A 144 -0.75 4.21 16.49
C VAL A 144 -0.80 3.64 17.91
N ASN A 145 -1.61 4.21 18.78
CA ASN A 145 -1.66 3.81 20.19
C ASN A 145 -2.27 2.41 20.40
N GLU A 146 -3.26 2.04 19.59
CA GLU A 146 -3.96 0.74 19.68
C GLU A 146 -3.37 -0.33 18.74
N LEU A 147 -2.31 0.00 18.00
CA LEU A 147 -1.70 -0.91 17.02
C LEU A 147 -1.34 -2.29 17.59
N PRO A 148 -0.67 -2.41 18.76
CA PRO A 148 -0.28 -3.72 19.28
C PRO A 148 -1.49 -4.64 19.54
N GLU A 149 -2.53 -4.11 20.17
CA GLU A 149 -3.74 -4.87 20.52
C GLU A 149 -4.52 -5.26 19.25
N ARG A 150 -4.75 -4.29 18.35
CA ARG A 150 -5.47 -4.52 17.10
C ARG A 150 -4.76 -5.54 16.21
N SER A 151 -3.44 -5.41 16.09
CA SER A 151 -2.63 -6.34 15.28
C SER A 151 -2.64 -7.76 15.86
N ALA A 152 -2.59 -7.91 17.18
CA ALA A 152 -2.66 -9.21 17.82
C ALA A 152 -4.00 -9.91 17.56
N ARG A 153 -5.13 -9.22 17.72
CA ARG A 153 -6.47 -9.76 17.44
C ARG A 153 -6.63 -10.19 15.98
N VAL A 154 -6.19 -9.35 15.05
CA VAL A 154 -6.30 -9.66 13.62
C VAL A 154 -5.38 -10.82 13.24
N LYS A 155 -4.19 -10.91 13.83
CA LYS A 155 -3.26 -12.03 13.63
C LYS A 155 -3.88 -13.37 14.09
N GLU A 156 -4.54 -13.40 15.24
CA GLU A 156 -5.25 -14.58 15.72
C GLU A 156 -6.37 -15.01 14.75
N ALA A 157 -7.20 -14.06 14.31
CA ALA A 157 -8.27 -14.31 13.35
C ALA A 157 -7.73 -14.80 11.99
N ASN A 158 -6.64 -14.20 11.50
CA ASN A 158 -6.00 -14.62 10.25
C ASN A 158 -5.45 -16.04 10.33
N LEU A 159 -4.78 -16.38 11.45
CA LEU A 159 -4.26 -17.73 11.69
C LEU A 159 -5.40 -18.76 11.74
N TYR A 160 -6.49 -18.43 12.43
CA TYR A 160 -7.67 -19.29 12.45
C TYR A 160 -8.23 -19.55 11.06
N LEU A 161 -8.40 -18.48 10.25
CA LEU A 161 -8.90 -18.59 8.88
C LEU A 161 -7.96 -19.42 8.01
N ARG A 162 -6.66 -19.18 8.03
CA ARG A 162 -5.66 -19.98 7.29
C ARG A 162 -5.75 -21.45 7.64
N THR A 163 -5.83 -21.78 8.94
CA THR A 163 -5.94 -23.16 9.43
C THR A 163 -7.27 -23.80 9.01
N ALA A 164 -8.37 -23.06 9.07
CA ALA A 164 -9.67 -23.58 8.65
C ALA A 164 -9.73 -23.80 7.12
N LEU A 165 -9.20 -22.87 6.34
CA LEU A 165 -9.22 -22.91 4.88
C LEU A 165 -8.26 -23.99 4.31
N SER A 166 -7.17 -24.33 4.99
CA SER A 166 -6.24 -25.39 4.55
C SER A 166 -6.87 -26.77 4.43
N LYS A 167 -8.05 -26.99 5.03
CA LYS A 167 -8.82 -28.24 4.93
C LYS A 167 -9.52 -28.41 3.58
N TYR A 168 -9.60 -27.35 2.79
CA TYR A 168 -10.29 -27.35 1.51
C TYR A 168 -9.27 -27.38 0.36
N PRO A 169 -9.09 -28.51 -0.33
CA PRO A 169 -8.01 -28.69 -1.33
C PRO A 169 -8.18 -27.77 -2.56
N LYS A 170 -9.37 -27.25 -2.81
CA LYS A 170 -9.67 -26.32 -3.89
C LYS A 170 -9.45 -24.85 -3.52
N VAL A 171 -9.11 -24.56 -2.28
CA VAL A 171 -8.81 -23.21 -1.80
C VAL A 171 -7.31 -23.02 -1.77
N ARG A 172 -6.82 -22.03 -2.49
CA ARG A 172 -5.43 -21.58 -2.47
C ARG A 172 -5.34 -20.24 -1.78
N ILE A 173 -4.53 -20.14 -0.75
CA ILE A 173 -4.19 -18.85 -0.12
C ILE A 173 -3.03 -18.23 -0.89
N ASN A 174 -3.27 -17.04 -1.46
CA ASN A 174 -2.29 -16.32 -2.29
C ASN A 174 -1.42 -15.38 -1.44
N SER A 175 -1.94 -14.85 -0.33
CA SER A 175 -1.15 -14.05 0.62
C SER A 175 -0.07 -14.91 1.27
N PRO A 176 1.23 -14.56 1.16
CA PRO A 176 2.30 -15.32 1.81
C PRO A 176 2.17 -15.26 3.35
N GLU A 177 2.87 -16.12 4.06
CA GLU A 177 2.86 -16.12 5.53
C GLU A 177 3.47 -14.84 6.12
N SER A 178 4.39 -14.22 5.37
CA SER A 178 5.02 -12.93 5.71
C SER A 178 4.11 -11.71 5.50
N ALA A 179 2.94 -11.89 4.85
CA ALA A 179 1.99 -10.80 4.64
C ALA A 179 1.43 -10.27 5.98
N ILE A 180 1.00 -9.00 5.95
CA ILE A 180 0.30 -8.43 7.12
C ILE A 180 -0.98 -9.21 7.40
N PRO A 181 -1.33 -9.44 8.66
CA PRO A 181 -2.48 -10.29 9.00
C PRO A 181 -3.84 -9.67 8.63
N HIS A 182 -3.88 -8.38 8.29
CA HIS A 182 -5.09 -7.64 7.93
C HIS A 182 -5.59 -7.94 6.52
N ILE A 183 -4.79 -8.60 5.69
CA ILE A 183 -5.11 -8.94 4.30
C ILE A 183 -4.90 -10.43 4.11
N LEU A 184 -5.95 -11.13 3.68
CA LEU A 184 -5.90 -12.53 3.29
C LEU A 184 -6.53 -12.68 1.92
N ASN A 185 -5.69 -12.91 0.92
CA ASN A 185 -6.12 -13.16 -0.44
C ASN A 185 -6.19 -14.67 -0.70
N LEU A 186 -7.25 -15.11 -1.33
CA LEU A 186 -7.44 -16.50 -1.69
C LEU A 186 -8.07 -16.66 -3.08
N SER A 187 -7.84 -17.80 -3.68
CA SER A 187 -8.49 -18.25 -4.91
C SER A 187 -9.20 -19.57 -4.67
N VAL A 188 -10.31 -19.79 -5.37
CA VAL A 188 -11.04 -21.07 -5.35
C VAL A 188 -10.98 -21.66 -6.76
N GLU A 189 -10.51 -22.90 -6.88
CA GLU A 189 -10.33 -23.58 -8.16
C GLU A 189 -11.65 -23.66 -8.94
N ASN A 190 -11.61 -23.26 -10.21
CA ASN A 190 -12.74 -23.26 -11.15
C ASN A 190 -13.94 -22.36 -10.72
N VAL A 191 -13.75 -21.41 -9.79
CA VAL A 191 -14.77 -20.49 -9.37
C VAL A 191 -14.36 -19.05 -9.66
N LYS A 192 -15.19 -18.31 -10.40
CA LYS A 192 -14.96 -16.87 -10.61
C LYS A 192 -15.13 -16.11 -9.29
N GLY A 193 -14.17 -15.21 -8.95
CA GLY A 193 -14.21 -14.44 -7.73
C GLY A 193 -15.51 -13.66 -7.51
N THR A 194 -16.09 -13.09 -8.58
CA THR A 194 -17.38 -12.36 -8.51
C THR A 194 -18.56 -13.26 -8.16
N VAL A 195 -18.54 -14.52 -8.59
CA VAL A 195 -19.58 -15.49 -8.21
C VAL A 195 -19.39 -15.89 -6.75
N PHE A 196 -18.14 -16.19 -6.35
CA PHE A 196 -17.83 -16.55 -4.96
C PHE A 196 -18.19 -15.42 -3.98
N GLN A 197 -17.85 -14.18 -4.32
CA GLN A 197 -18.22 -13.00 -3.53
C GLN A 197 -19.75 -12.92 -3.31
N ARG A 198 -20.53 -13.06 -4.38
CA ARG A 198 -21.99 -12.95 -4.31
C ARG A 198 -22.60 -14.04 -3.43
N GLU A 199 -22.12 -15.28 -3.52
CA GLU A 199 -22.61 -16.38 -2.69
C GLU A 199 -22.27 -16.14 -1.21
N LEU A 200 -21.06 -15.64 -0.90
CA LEU A 200 -20.68 -15.28 0.46
C LEU A 200 -21.48 -14.08 1.01
N ASP A 201 -21.77 -13.09 0.16
CA ASP A 201 -22.56 -11.93 0.54
C ASP A 201 -24.00 -12.33 0.91
N ALA A 202 -24.59 -13.31 0.20
CA ALA A 202 -25.89 -13.88 0.52
C ALA A 202 -25.91 -14.57 1.92
N GLU A 203 -24.78 -15.08 2.38
CA GLU A 203 -24.57 -15.66 3.71
C GLU A 203 -24.12 -14.62 4.75
N GLY A 204 -24.08 -13.33 4.39
CA GLY A 204 -23.66 -12.23 5.28
C GLY A 204 -22.15 -12.10 5.46
N VAL A 205 -21.35 -12.75 4.62
CA VAL A 205 -19.89 -12.68 4.65
C VAL A 205 -19.37 -11.71 3.58
N CYS A 206 -18.94 -10.53 4.00
CA CYS A 206 -18.44 -9.48 3.11
C CYS A 206 -16.99 -9.71 2.71
N VAL A 207 -16.73 -9.88 1.41
CA VAL A 207 -15.38 -10.00 0.84
C VAL A 207 -15.25 -9.11 -0.41
N SER A 208 -14.00 -8.77 -0.78
CA SER A 208 -13.70 -8.04 -2.02
C SER A 208 -13.13 -8.98 -3.07
N VAL A 209 -13.45 -8.75 -4.34
CA VAL A 209 -12.86 -9.53 -5.45
C VAL A 209 -11.49 -9.00 -5.84
N LYS A 210 -11.23 -7.72 -5.66
CA LYS A 210 -9.96 -7.01 -5.90
C LYS A 210 -9.90 -5.77 -5.02
N SER A 211 -8.79 -5.03 -5.10
CA SER A 211 -8.76 -3.67 -4.57
C SER A 211 -9.75 -2.78 -5.36
N ALA A 212 -10.34 -1.80 -4.69
CA ALA A 212 -11.30 -0.87 -5.31
C ALA A 212 -10.70 -0.11 -6.52
N CYS A 213 -9.39 0.03 -6.58
CA CYS A 213 -8.67 0.69 -7.68
C CYS A 213 -8.45 -0.19 -8.91
N SER A 214 -8.74 -1.49 -8.83
CA SER A 214 -8.50 -2.49 -9.89
C SER A 214 -9.80 -3.07 -10.47
N SER A 215 -10.81 -2.21 -10.72
CA SER A 215 -12.16 -2.62 -11.17
C SER A 215 -12.29 -2.91 -12.67
N ASP A 216 -11.18 -3.07 -13.39
CA ASP A 216 -11.10 -3.23 -14.85
C ASP A 216 -11.61 -4.58 -15.40
N GLY A 217 -12.11 -5.47 -14.55
CA GLY A 217 -12.59 -6.81 -14.94
C GLY A 217 -11.49 -7.82 -15.29
N LEU A 218 -10.22 -7.40 -15.35
CA LEU A 218 -9.07 -8.27 -15.64
C LEU A 218 -8.65 -9.09 -14.41
N PRO A 219 -7.92 -10.19 -14.55
CA PRO A 219 -7.32 -10.92 -13.43
C PRO A 219 -6.41 -10.01 -12.57
N SER A 220 -6.28 -10.33 -11.29
CA SER A 220 -5.37 -9.59 -10.39
C SER A 220 -3.93 -9.72 -10.88
N ARG A 221 -3.28 -8.58 -11.16
CA ARG A 221 -1.86 -8.55 -11.54
C ARG A 221 -0.97 -9.00 -10.40
N ALA A 222 -1.32 -8.67 -9.16
CA ALA A 222 -0.58 -9.08 -7.97
C ALA A 222 -0.61 -10.60 -7.80
N VAL A 223 -1.80 -11.22 -7.88
CA VAL A 223 -1.94 -12.68 -7.81
C VAL A 223 -1.21 -13.35 -8.97
N PHE A 224 -1.37 -12.86 -10.20
CA PHE A 224 -0.67 -13.41 -11.37
C PHE A 224 0.86 -13.37 -11.21
N ALA A 225 1.40 -12.27 -10.69
CA ALA A 225 2.84 -12.10 -10.54
C ALA A 225 3.46 -13.08 -9.52
N VAL A 226 2.72 -13.48 -8.47
CA VAL A 226 3.21 -14.45 -7.46
C VAL A 226 2.86 -15.90 -7.82
N SER A 227 1.76 -16.13 -8.54
CA SER A 227 1.35 -17.48 -8.94
C SER A 227 2.06 -17.96 -10.21
N ARG A 228 2.29 -17.05 -11.16
CA ARG A 228 2.78 -17.33 -12.53
C ARG A 228 1.98 -18.41 -13.27
N ASP A 229 0.70 -18.59 -12.89
CA ASP A 229 -0.26 -19.51 -13.50
C ASP A 229 -1.26 -18.74 -14.38
#